data_b535ab5de54e247a4a265cc343c5e518
#
_entry.id   b535ab5de54e247a4a265cc343c5e518
#
_cell.length_a   1.000
_cell.length_b   1.000
_cell.length_c   1.000
_cell.angle_alpha   90.00
_cell.angle_beta   90.00
_cell.angle_gamma   90.00
#
_symmetry.space_group_name_H-M   'P 1'
#
loop_
_entity.id
_entity.type
_entity.pdbx_description
1 polymer ?
#
loop_
_entity_poly.entity_id
_entity_poly.type
_entity_poly.pdbx_seq_one_letter_code
_entity_poly.pdbx_strand_id
1 'polypeptide(L)'
;IGQTYLEMVLQSRVGVSTAEIKDFYTIQKETFKRRHGEALVNTFEVDNKKEANKIRVFLEKGAGNKKRDELFKKYGVNAIKVEEGRLQPVINKAIFGGTKNNYIGPINSGDRYVVIEVIKRFPKGSYRGLNDVYDHIYLVIQKRKAAILSASIIDSLRQEFLFELNVGGL
;
A
#
# COMPACT_ATOMS: atom_id res chain seq x y z
N ILE A 1 8.84 -27.85 1.58
CA ILE A 1 9.63 -27.26 0.47
C ILE A 1 8.93 -27.49 -0.90
N GLY A 2 8.37 -28.69 -1.16
CA GLY A 2 7.70 -28.98 -2.45
C GLY A 2 6.40 -28.20 -2.70
N GLN A 3 5.63 -27.90 -1.69
CA GLN A 3 4.36 -27.16 -1.80
C GLN A 3 4.57 -25.71 -2.27
N THR A 4 5.59 -25.05 -1.76
CA THR A 4 5.92 -23.64 -2.11
C THR A 4 6.36 -23.48 -3.57
N TYR A 5 7.11 -24.45 -4.12
CA TYR A 5 7.57 -24.42 -5.51
C TYR A 5 6.41 -24.66 -6.49
N LEU A 6 5.57 -25.64 -6.22
CA LEU A 6 4.38 -25.92 -7.03
C LEU A 6 3.42 -24.73 -7.06
N GLU A 7 3.17 -24.12 -5.90
CA GLU A 7 2.34 -22.91 -5.80
C GLU A 7 2.92 -21.75 -6.61
N MET A 8 4.23 -21.51 -6.57
CA MET A 8 4.89 -20.50 -7.38
C MET A 8 4.74 -20.75 -8.88
N VAL A 9 4.94 -21.98 -9.33
CA VAL A 9 4.77 -22.38 -10.74
C VAL A 9 3.33 -22.21 -11.20
N LEU A 10 2.36 -22.61 -10.38
CA LEU A 10 0.93 -22.45 -10.68
C LEU A 10 0.53 -20.96 -10.71
N GLN A 11 1.02 -20.14 -9.80
CA GLN A 11 0.78 -18.71 -9.80
C GLN A 11 1.31 -18.03 -11.06
N SER A 12 2.48 -18.42 -11.55
CA SER A 12 3.05 -17.87 -12.78
C SER A 12 2.26 -18.24 -14.05
N ARG A 13 1.49 -19.33 -14.03
CA ARG A 13 0.67 -19.79 -15.16
C ARG A 13 -0.75 -19.24 -15.17
N VAL A 14 -1.17 -18.57 -14.09
CA VAL A 14 -2.52 -18.05 -13.95
C VAL A 14 -2.56 -16.57 -14.33
N GLY A 15 -3.20 -16.26 -15.43
CA GLY A 15 -3.47 -14.89 -15.84
C GLY A 15 -4.67 -14.27 -15.08
N VAL A 16 -4.54 -12.97 -14.75
CA VAL A 16 -5.63 -12.16 -14.19
C VAL A 16 -5.90 -11.01 -15.14
N SER A 17 -7.13 -10.89 -15.62
CA SER A 17 -7.52 -9.83 -16.53
C SER A 17 -7.92 -8.55 -15.78
N THR A 18 -7.83 -7.41 -16.47
CA THR A 18 -8.31 -6.13 -15.94
C THR A 18 -9.81 -6.13 -15.65
N ALA A 19 -10.60 -6.88 -16.42
CA ALA A 19 -12.04 -7.03 -16.19
C ALA A 19 -12.30 -7.71 -14.83
N GLU A 20 -11.64 -8.82 -14.54
CA GLU A 20 -11.76 -9.53 -13.26
C GLU A 20 -11.39 -8.64 -12.07
N ILE A 21 -10.38 -7.79 -12.22
CA ILE A 21 -9.97 -6.85 -11.16
C ILE A 21 -11.06 -5.80 -10.92
N LYS A 22 -11.65 -5.24 -11.98
CA LYS A 22 -12.75 -4.28 -11.88
C LYS A 22 -13.99 -4.88 -11.25
N ASP A 23 -14.35 -6.10 -11.65
CA ASP A 23 -15.50 -6.82 -11.10
C ASP A 23 -15.29 -7.14 -9.62
N PHE A 24 -14.10 -7.64 -9.26
CA PHE A 24 -13.74 -7.87 -7.87
C PHE A 24 -13.84 -6.59 -7.03
N TYR A 25 -13.29 -5.48 -7.53
CA TYR A 25 -13.36 -4.20 -6.84
C TYR A 25 -14.80 -3.75 -6.63
N THR A 26 -15.66 -3.90 -7.64
CA THR A 26 -17.05 -3.48 -7.59
C THR A 26 -17.84 -4.33 -6.58
N ILE A 27 -17.68 -5.65 -6.63
CA ILE A 27 -18.36 -6.60 -5.74
C ILE A 27 -17.89 -6.44 -4.30
N GLN A 28 -16.58 -6.24 -4.10
CA GLN A 28 -15.96 -6.18 -2.77
C GLN A 28 -15.70 -4.73 -2.29
N LYS A 29 -16.38 -3.73 -2.84
CA LYS A 29 -16.11 -2.31 -2.61
C LYS A 29 -16.07 -1.94 -1.13
N GLU A 30 -16.94 -2.50 -0.30
CA GLU A 30 -17.00 -2.22 1.13
C GLU A 30 -15.73 -2.66 1.88
N THR A 31 -15.01 -3.67 1.38
CA THR A 31 -13.75 -4.11 2.00
C THR A 31 -12.63 -3.08 1.83
N PHE A 32 -12.76 -2.17 0.85
CA PHE A 32 -11.80 -1.11 0.55
C PHE A 32 -12.14 0.22 1.23
N LYS A 33 -13.14 0.23 2.12
CA LYS A 33 -13.48 1.39 2.95
C LYS A 33 -12.43 1.61 4.03
N ARG A 34 -11.94 2.84 4.15
CA ARG A 34 -10.94 3.21 5.16
C ARG A 34 -11.54 3.16 6.55
N ARG A 35 -10.94 2.38 7.44
CA ARG A 35 -11.35 2.28 8.85
C ARG A 35 -10.85 3.46 9.69
N HIS A 36 -9.75 4.07 9.27
CA HIS A 36 -9.10 5.22 9.90
C HIS A 36 -8.80 6.27 8.83
N GLY A 37 -8.50 7.50 9.25
CA GLY A 37 -7.97 8.51 8.35
C GLY A 37 -6.61 8.07 7.82
N GLU A 38 -6.30 8.40 6.56
CA GLU A 38 -4.99 8.16 5.94
C GLU A 38 -4.49 9.48 5.35
N ALA A 39 -3.17 9.65 5.28
CA ALA A 39 -2.57 10.77 4.58
C ALA A 39 -1.35 10.31 3.77
N LEU A 40 -1.13 10.92 2.62
CA LEU A 40 0.11 10.84 1.87
C LEU A 40 0.94 12.04 2.25
N VAL A 41 2.14 11.81 2.78
CA VAL A 41 3.00 12.86 3.35
C VAL A 41 4.44 12.72 2.89
N ASN A 42 5.13 13.86 2.80
CA ASN A 42 6.59 13.94 2.76
C ASN A 42 7.08 14.38 4.14
N THR A 43 8.09 13.71 4.67
CA THR A 43 8.64 13.99 6.01
C THR A 43 10.10 14.38 5.91
N PHE A 44 10.45 15.51 6.49
CA PHE A 44 11.83 16.00 6.60
C PHE A 44 12.26 15.97 8.07
N GLU A 45 13.34 15.29 8.35
CA GLU A 45 13.94 15.22 9.70
C GLU A 45 15.27 15.93 9.69
N VAL A 46 15.44 16.89 10.62
CA VAL A 46 16.66 17.69 10.75
C VAL A 46 17.03 17.89 12.22
N ASP A 47 18.31 18.18 12.48
CA ASP A 47 18.83 18.25 13.85
C ASP A 47 18.51 19.58 14.55
N ASN A 48 18.17 20.64 13.80
CA ASN A 48 17.91 21.93 14.40
C ASN A 48 16.66 22.64 13.88
N LYS A 49 16.01 23.39 14.77
CA LYS A 49 14.76 24.11 14.52
C LYS A 49 14.89 25.17 13.43
N LYS A 50 16.06 25.81 13.29
CA LYS A 50 16.28 26.86 12.30
C LYS A 50 16.25 26.31 10.88
N GLU A 51 16.86 25.13 10.68
CA GLU A 51 16.83 24.41 9.41
C GLU A 51 15.43 23.91 9.08
N ALA A 52 14.74 23.31 10.05
CA ALA A 52 13.34 22.90 9.90
C ALA A 52 12.43 24.06 9.47
N ASN A 53 12.58 25.24 10.09
CA ASN A 53 11.83 26.42 9.68
C ASN A 53 12.13 26.86 8.24
N LYS A 54 13.40 26.79 7.81
CA LYS A 54 13.78 27.12 6.42
C LYS A 54 13.10 26.18 5.44
N ILE A 55 13.08 24.89 5.74
CA ILE A 55 12.40 23.86 4.90
C ILE A 55 10.91 24.17 4.83
N ARG A 56 10.25 24.39 5.97
CA ARG A 56 8.81 24.69 5.98
C ARG A 56 8.48 25.93 5.13
N VAL A 57 9.19 27.04 5.36
CA VAL A 57 8.97 28.27 4.59
C VAL A 57 9.23 28.08 3.09
N PHE A 58 10.25 27.29 2.75
CA PHE A 58 10.57 26.96 1.36
C PHE A 58 9.42 26.20 0.69
N LEU A 59 8.85 25.20 1.37
CA LEU A 59 7.72 24.41 0.87
C LEU A 59 6.45 25.26 0.73
N GLU A 60 6.16 26.11 1.74
CA GLU A 60 5.00 27.02 1.73
C GLU A 60 5.05 28.06 0.57
N LYS A 61 6.22 28.54 0.24
CA LYS A 61 6.42 29.53 -0.85
C LYS A 61 6.28 28.93 -2.25
N GLY A 62 6.17 27.62 -2.37
CA GLY A 62 6.01 26.96 -3.66
C GLY A 62 7.22 27.12 -4.56
N ALA A 63 8.41 26.74 -4.10
CA ALA A 63 9.62 26.77 -4.90
C ALA A 63 9.47 25.96 -6.20
N GLY A 64 10.06 26.46 -7.30
CA GLY A 64 10.03 25.78 -8.59
C GLY A 64 10.57 24.34 -8.52
N ASN A 65 10.06 23.47 -9.39
CA ASN A 65 10.27 22.02 -9.36
C ASN A 65 11.74 21.61 -9.14
N LYS A 66 12.69 22.22 -9.85
CA LYS A 66 14.12 21.88 -9.74
C LYS A 66 14.68 22.05 -8.32
N LYS A 67 14.38 23.18 -7.67
CA LYS A 67 14.85 23.43 -6.29
C LYS A 67 14.16 22.52 -5.27
N ARG A 68 12.91 22.14 -5.54
CA ARG A 68 12.16 21.19 -4.75
C ARG A 68 12.78 19.79 -4.87
N ASP A 69 13.08 19.33 -6.08
CA ASP A 69 13.72 18.03 -6.32
C ASP A 69 15.11 17.95 -5.66
N GLU A 70 15.90 19.01 -5.72
CA GLU A 70 17.18 19.11 -5.03
C GLU A 70 17.02 18.97 -3.51
N LEU A 71 16.01 19.63 -2.93
CA LEU A 71 15.69 19.53 -1.50
C LEU A 71 15.31 18.09 -1.12
N PHE A 72 14.40 17.47 -1.88
CA PHE A 72 13.93 16.12 -1.63
C PHE A 72 15.08 15.11 -1.73
N LYS A 73 15.93 15.23 -2.74
CA LYS A 73 17.12 14.41 -2.91
C LYS A 73 18.12 14.59 -1.77
N LYS A 74 18.36 15.84 -1.34
CA LYS A 74 19.27 16.16 -0.23
C LYS A 74 18.88 15.44 1.06
N TYR A 75 17.57 15.38 1.37
CA TYR A 75 17.05 14.76 2.60
C TYR A 75 16.53 13.34 2.41
N GLY A 76 16.67 12.76 1.22
CA GLY A 76 16.19 11.39 0.94
C GLY A 76 14.67 11.23 1.11
N VAL A 77 13.90 12.29 0.85
CA VAL A 77 12.47 12.32 1.12
C VAL A 77 11.68 11.65 0.01
N ASN A 78 10.85 10.68 0.40
CA ASN A 78 9.88 10.04 -0.47
C ASN A 78 8.49 10.13 0.16
N ALA A 79 7.46 10.21 -0.68
CA ALA A 79 6.10 10.22 -0.21
C ALA A 79 5.73 8.88 0.46
N ILE A 80 5.27 8.96 1.70
CA ILE A 80 4.81 7.80 2.46
C ILE A 80 3.34 7.95 2.84
N LYS A 81 2.64 6.82 2.90
CA LYS A 81 1.27 6.76 3.39
C LYS A 81 1.29 6.48 4.89
N VAL A 82 0.60 7.33 5.65
CA VAL A 82 0.48 7.22 7.11
C VAL A 82 -1.00 7.05 7.50
N GLU A 83 -1.23 6.36 8.62
CA GLU A 83 -2.58 6.06 9.13
C GLU A 83 -2.79 6.75 10.48
N GLU A 84 -3.99 7.30 10.66
CA GLU A 84 -4.42 7.91 11.90
C GLU A 84 -4.36 6.90 13.06
N GLY A 85 -3.79 7.32 14.18
CA GLY A 85 -3.62 6.50 15.38
C GLY A 85 -2.35 5.65 15.41
N ARG A 86 -1.54 5.63 14.32
CA ARG A 86 -0.28 4.86 14.24
C ARG A 86 0.98 5.71 14.38
N LEU A 87 0.81 7.01 14.57
CA LEU A 87 1.91 7.96 14.68
C LEU A 87 2.07 8.44 16.13
N GLN A 88 3.20 9.06 16.43
CA GLN A 88 3.38 9.77 17.71
C GLN A 88 2.23 10.76 17.91
N PRO A 89 1.69 10.93 19.13
CA PRO A 89 0.49 11.72 19.38
C PRO A 89 0.54 13.15 18.82
N VAL A 90 1.69 13.81 18.93
CA VAL A 90 1.90 15.18 18.43
C VAL A 90 1.78 15.24 16.91
N ILE A 91 2.43 14.29 16.21
CA ILE A 91 2.39 14.19 14.75
C ILE A 91 0.99 13.80 14.28
N ASN A 92 0.38 12.82 14.95
CA ASN A 92 -0.97 12.36 14.63
C ASN A 92 -1.97 13.51 14.70
N LYS A 93 -1.96 14.27 15.81
CA LYS A 93 -2.81 15.46 15.99
C LYS A 93 -2.55 16.53 14.93
N ALA A 94 -1.30 16.74 14.58
CA ALA A 94 -0.92 17.73 13.58
C ALA A 94 -1.42 17.39 12.16
N ILE A 95 -1.44 16.10 11.78
CA ILE A 95 -1.91 15.66 10.46
C ILE A 95 -3.43 15.51 10.42
N PHE A 96 -4.04 14.90 11.45
CA PHE A 96 -5.44 14.46 11.45
C PHE A 96 -6.36 15.29 12.36
N GLY A 97 -5.83 16.19 13.19
CA GLY A 97 -6.59 16.98 14.17
C GLY A 97 -7.41 18.13 13.59
N GLY A 98 -7.83 18.04 12.33
CA GLY A 98 -8.74 19.01 11.68
C GLY A 98 -8.07 20.25 11.09
N THR A 99 -6.76 20.38 11.18
CA THR A 99 -6.04 21.49 10.51
C THR A 99 -6.05 21.33 8.98
N LYS A 100 -6.34 22.43 8.28
CA LYS A 100 -6.28 22.48 6.82
C LYS A 100 -4.87 22.79 6.31
N ASN A 101 -3.92 23.05 7.20
CA ASN A 101 -2.54 23.36 6.81
C ASN A 101 -1.87 22.10 6.24
N ASN A 102 -1.26 22.24 5.07
CA ASN A 102 -0.52 21.18 4.41
C ASN A 102 0.98 21.19 4.80
N TYR A 103 1.48 22.26 5.39
CA TYR A 103 2.87 22.38 5.82
C TYR A 103 2.93 22.49 7.33
N ILE A 104 3.31 21.40 7.96
CA ILE A 104 3.25 21.20 9.41
C ILE A 104 4.67 21.20 9.98
N GLY A 105 4.85 21.82 11.13
CA GLY A 105 6.11 21.86 11.84
C GLY A 105 6.71 23.25 11.92
N PRO A 106 7.94 23.38 12.48
CA PRO A 106 8.76 22.28 13.04
C PRO A 106 8.12 21.65 14.28
N ILE A 107 8.04 20.33 14.28
CA ILE A 107 7.61 19.54 15.45
C ILE A 107 8.89 19.01 16.11
N ASN A 108 9.01 19.17 17.42
CA ASN A 108 10.06 18.51 18.18
C ASN A 108 9.72 17.03 18.36
N SER A 109 10.59 16.14 17.90
CA SER A 109 10.47 14.69 18.02
C SER A 109 11.74 14.13 18.68
N GLY A 110 11.92 14.40 19.96
CA GLY A 110 13.12 14.04 20.70
C GLY A 110 14.33 14.91 20.30
N ASP A 111 15.36 14.29 19.76
CA ASP A 111 16.60 14.97 19.36
C ASP A 111 16.53 15.66 17.99
N ARG A 112 15.40 15.51 17.28
CA ARG A 112 15.21 16.03 15.93
C ARG A 112 13.97 16.89 15.79
N TYR A 113 13.96 17.68 14.72
CA TYR A 113 12.82 18.48 14.29
C TYR A 113 12.22 17.89 13.00
N VAL A 114 10.91 17.71 13.00
CA VAL A 114 10.18 17.14 11.88
C VAL A 114 9.36 18.23 11.19
N VAL A 115 9.48 18.29 9.86
CA VAL A 115 8.60 19.07 8.98
C VAL A 115 7.86 18.12 8.08
N ILE A 116 6.55 18.30 7.98
CA ILE A 116 5.68 17.43 7.22
C ILE A 116 4.96 18.24 6.17
N GLU A 117 5.05 17.81 4.94
CA GLU A 117 4.18 18.27 3.87
C GLU A 117 3.08 17.22 3.63
N VAL A 118 1.85 17.61 3.81
CA VAL A 118 0.69 16.76 3.53
C VAL A 118 0.27 16.93 2.09
N ILE A 119 0.52 15.92 1.26
CA ILE A 119 0.16 15.92 -0.16
C ILE A 119 -1.34 15.70 -0.31
N LYS A 120 -1.90 14.73 0.43
CA LYS A 120 -3.30 14.38 0.35
C LYS A 120 -3.78 13.74 1.65
N ARG A 121 -4.99 14.10 2.08
CA ARG A 121 -5.70 13.45 3.19
C ARG A 121 -6.86 12.65 2.64
N PHE A 122 -7.05 11.47 3.22
CA PHE A 122 -8.14 10.57 2.91
C PHE A 122 -8.95 10.35 4.19
N PRO A 123 -10.18 10.86 4.27
CA PRO A 123 -10.96 10.76 5.50
C PRO A 123 -11.38 9.31 5.79
N LYS A 124 -11.55 9.01 7.07
CA LYS A 124 -12.19 7.78 7.53
C LYS A 124 -13.53 7.59 6.82
N GLY A 125 -13.85 6.37 6.42
CA GLY A 125 -15.07 6.03 5.69
C GLY A 125 -15.02 6.27 4.18
N SER A 126 -13.97 6.94 3.65
CA SER A 126 -13.76 7.02 2.20
C SER A 126 -13.26 5.69 1.63
N TYR A 127 -13.49 5.47 0.34
CA TYR A 127 -13.01 4.25 -0.34
C TYR A 127 -11.62 4.46 -0.94
N ARG A 128 -10.77 3.43 -0.87
CA ARG A 128 -9.54 3.37 -1.67
C ARG A 128 -9.91 3.24 -3.13
N GLY A 129 -9.26 4.01 -4.01
CA GLY A 129 -9.48 3.90 -5.45
C GLY A 129 -8.98 2.56 -6.01
N LEU A 130 -9.50 2.15 -7.17
CA LEU A 130 -9.06 0.92 -7.82
C LEU A 130 -7.54 0.89 -8.02
N ASN A 131 -6.93 2.00 -8.41
CA ASN A 131 -5.48 2.10 -8.60
C ASN A 131 -4.70 1.88 -7.29
N ASP A 132 -5.26 2.30 -6.15
CA ASP A 132 -4.61 2.12 -4.84
C ASP A 132 -4.59 0.65 -4.37
N VAL A 133 -5.48 -0.18 -4.91
CA VAL A 133 -5.68 -1.57 -4.48
C VAL A 133 -5.51 -2.58 -5.63
N TYR A 134 -5.13 -2.10 -6.81
CA TYR A 134 -5.01 -2.93 -8.02
C TYR A 134 -4.10 -4.13 -7.83
N ASP A 135 -2.88 -3.92 -7.36
CA ASP A 135 -1.90 -4.99 -7.16
C ASP A 135 -2.36 -5.97 -6.07
N HIS A 136 -3.01 -5.46 -5.02
CA HIS A 136 -3.58 -6.29 -3.98
C HIS A 136 -4.68 -7.21 -4.54
N ILE A 137 -5.61 -6.67 -5.33
CA ILE A 137 -6.68 -7.43 -5.97
C ILE A 137 -6.11 -8.45 -6.94
N TYR A 138 -5.13 -8.05 -7.77
CA TYR A 138 -4.44 -8.94 -8.68
C TYR A 138 -3.89 -10.17 -7.96
N LEU A 139 -3.15 -9.97 -6.87
CA LEU A 139 -2.57 -11.05 -6.08
C LEU A 139 -3.63 -11.95 -5.42
N VAL A 140 -4.74 -11.38 -4.95
CA VAL A 140 -5.85 -12.15 -4.36
C VAL A 140 -6.49 -13.05 -5.40
N ILE A 141 -6.81 -12.52 -6.58
CA ILE A 141 -7.43 -13.30 -7.67
C ILE A 141 -6.45 -14.37 -8.17
N GLN A 142 -5.17 -14.01 -8.36
CA GLN A 142 -4.13 -14.94 -8.81
C GLN A 142 -3.98 -16.13 -7.86
N LYS A 143 -3.89 -15.87 -6.54
CA LYS A 143 -3.81 -16.92 -5.52
C LYS A 143 -5.05 -17.81 -5.53
N ARG A 144 -6.24 -17.22 -5.66
CA ARG A 144 -7.51 -17.98 -5.71
C ARG A 144 -7.54 -18.89 -6.93
N LYS A 145 -7.20 -18.39 -8.11
CA LYS A 145 -7.14 -19.19 -9.35
C LYS A 145 -6.09 -20.29 -9.28
N ALA A 146 -4.91 -20.00 -8.72
CA ALA A 146 -3.86 -21.00 -8.54
C ALA A 146 -4.30 -22.12 -7.58
N ALA A 147 -5.00 -21.80 -6.51
CA ALA A 147 -5.55 -22.79 -5.59
C ALA A 147 -6.60 -23.68 -6.26
N ILE A 148 -7.49 -23.11 -7.08
CA ILE A 148 -8.50 -23.88 -7.85
C ILE A 148 -7.81 -24.81 -8.84
N LEU A 149 -6.80 -24.31 -9.58
CA LEU A 149 -6.04 -25.11 -10.54
C LEU A 149 -5.29 -26.26 -9.84
N SER A 150 -4.67 -26.00 -8.70
CA SER A 150 -4.00 -27.03 -7.89
C SER A 150 -4.96 -28.12 -7.44
N ALA A 151 -6.13 -27.73 -6.94
CA ALA A 151 -7.16 -28.69 -6.53
C ALA A 151 -7.63 -29.57 -7.70
N SER A 152 -7.87 -28.97 -8.88
CA SER A 152 -8.31 -29.72 -10.06
C SER A 152 -7.24 -30.70 -10.56
N ILE A 153 -5.96 -30.33 -10.51
CA ILE A 153 -4.84 -31.23 -10.88
C ILE A 153 -4.76 -32.41 -9.92
N ILE A 154 -4.84 -32.14 -8.61
CA ILE A 154 -4.82 -33.21 -7.59
C ILE A 154 -6.00 -34.17 -7.78
N ASP A 155 -7.16 -33.64 -8.10
CA ASP A 155 -8.37 -34.46 -8.30
C ASP A 155 -8.25 -35.33 -9.55
N SER A 156 -7.73 -34.78 -10.65
CA SER A 156 -7.44 -35.51 -11.87
C SER A 156 -6.47 -36.68 -11.64
N LEU A 157 -5.37 -36.39 -10.91
CA LEU A 157 -4.36 -37.41 -10.58
C LEU A 157 -4.93 -38.53 -9.69
N ARG A 158 -5.81 -38.18 -8.75
CA ARG A 158 -6.52 -39.19 -7.92
C ARG A 158 -7.41 -40.07 -8.76
N GLN A 159 -8.17 -39.53 -9.71
CA GLN A 159 -9.04 -40.30 -10.60
C GLN A 159 -8.23 -41.25 -11.50
N GLU A 160 -7.14 -40.77 -12.10
CA GLU A 160 -6.23 -41.62 -12.89
C GLU A 160 -5.64 -42.77 -12.05
N PHE A 161 -5.17 -42.48 -10.85
CA PHE A 161 -4.60 -43.50 -9.96
C PHE A 161 -5.64 -44.56 -9.52
N LEU A 162 -6.87 -44.13 -9.22
CA LEU A 162 -7.97 -45.06 -8.89
C LEU A 162 -8.39 -45.91 -10.10
N PHE A 163 -8.33 -45.33 -11.31
CA PHE A 163 -8.62 -46.09 -12.53
C PHE A 163 -7.58 -47.16 -12.78
N GLU A 164 -6.29 -46.85 -12.66
CA GLU A 164 -5.17 -47.80 -12.82
C GLU A 164 -5.26 -48.97 -11.81
N LEU A 165 -5.59 -48.66 -10.55
CA LEU A 165 -5.78 -49.71 -9.53
C LEU A 165 -6.95 -50.69 -9.85
N ASN A 166 -8.03 -50.17 -10.46
CA ASN A 166 -9.20 -50.98 -10.80
C ASN A 166 -9.00 -51.80 -12.09
N VAL A 167 -8.13 -51.36 -13.01
CA VAL A 167 -7.85 -52.08 -14.29
C VAL A 167 -6.69 -53.06 -14.14
N GLY A 168 -5.76 -52.83 -13.22
CA GLY A 168 -4.61 -53.70 -12.96
C GLY A 168 -4.89 -54.90 -12.05
N GLY A 169 -6.14 -55.08 -11.62
CA GLY A 169 -6.58 -56.19 -10.72
C GLY A 169 -7.35 -57.33 -11.42
N LEU A 170 -7.17 -57.51 -12.74
CA LEU A 170 -7.71 -58.66 -13.49
C LEU A 170 -6.58 -59.61 -13.88
#